data_a71ada675b0640ff5781e4795f4170c8
#
_entry.id   a71ada675b0640ff5781e4795f4170c8
#
_cell.length_a   1.000
_cell.length_b   1.000
_cell.length_c   1.000
_cell.angle_alpha   90.00
_cell.angle_beta   90.00
_cell.angle_gamma   90.00
#
_symmetry.space_group_name_H-M   'P 1'
#
loop_
_entity.id
_entity.type
_entity.pdbx_description
1 polymer ?
#
loop_
_entity_poly.entity_id
_entity_poly.type
_entity_poly.pdbx_seq_one_letter_code
_entity_poly.pdbx_strand_id
1 'polypeptide(L)'
;MFKTKPRFKAKPRERYLFTSRRKKSRQKKLTFFWVMVSGALSILVIELVTRIFVDITGERAQFTEQQSDITINDTYQLQFTSETATEDSDLVGLKAQRALSVGYQLLSNQSSPYWQINQQGFRDSESIPVAKPQGEVRIFILGGSTAFGYGSGSNNAAIAEALEQRLGQRLQQQKNSPQAYKPDVLPEDPADRATALKKPSKLRTANYRVINAAVPGYSSGNQLAQLALEITKYQPDLIVVLNGYEDLMLSGTEKATQIPRTEEYLDDASSYLAASLNRFLEPIQTKSYVVQMLQNSVLKQPDPNQETLIVGTKTGQELAEIAPQDKAELQRRIDRYFANHKQIVNLATGANAKVIFATQPEITGRNPSKLTPTEGEIVTQLGRKYIQTIKENYPRFVGANNYVAKLYPKQVKSLDLYNLSDKYPSPSFTDAVHLTEPANAMVAEQLYYAIAAFPEMQLVPKAAPKPKKVEQKTPKTDS
;
A
#
# COMPACT_ATOMS: atom_id res chain seq x y z
N MET A 1 -50.49 -51.12 -73.40
CA MET A 1 -50.01 -51.71 -72.11
C MET A 1 -49.97 -50.60 -71.08
N PHE A 2 -51.04 -50.34 -70.32
CA PHE A 2 -51.11 -49.30 -69.36
C PHE A 2 -50.94 -49.86 -67.93
N LYS A 3 -49.91 -49.40 -67.18
CA LYS A 3 -49.75 -49.68 -65.75
C LYS A 3 -50.42 -48.64 -64.92
N THR A 4 -51.41 -49.03 -64.11
CA THR A 4 -52.11 -48.27 -63.10
C THR A 4 -51.32 -48.04 -61.87
N LYS A 5 -51.27 -46.78 -61.38
CA LYS A 5 -50.67 -46.39 -60.08
C LYS A 5 -51.64 -46.73 -58.91
N PRO A 6 -51.15 -47.15 -57.74
CA PRO A 6 -51.99 -47.42 -56.57
C PRO A 6 -52.32 -46.12 -55.81
N ARG A 7 -53.60 -45.98 -55.40
CA ARG A 7 -54.14 -44.93 -54.54
C ARG A 7 -53.60 -45.11 -53.10
N PHE A 8 -53.03 -44.04 -52.58
CA PHE A 8 -52.72 -43.93 -51.14
C PHE A 8 -54.03 -43.65 -50.35
N LYS A 9 -54.31 -44.47 -49.33
CA LYS A 9 -55.36 -44.23 -48.33
C LYS A 9 -54.82 -43.28 -47.24
N ALA A 10 -55.53 -42.18 -47.01
CA ALA A 10 -55.26 -41.24 -45.92
C ALA A 10 -55.59 -41.86 -44.57
N LYS A 11 -54.65 -41.78 -43.60
CA LYS A 11 -54.86 -42.15 -42.19
C LYS A 11 -55.67 -41.02 -41.49
N PRO A 12 -56.56 -41.33 -40.56
CA PRO A 12 -57.29 -40.35 -39.79
C PRO A 12 -56.38 -39.58 -38.83
N ARG A 13 -56.59 -38.24 -38.76
CA ARG A 13 -55.91 -37.37 -37.81
C ARG A 13 -56.48 -37.63 -36.40
N GLU A 14 -55.62 -38.13 -35.50
CA GLU A 14 -55.92 -38.14 -34.04
C GLU A 14 -55.91 -36.67 -33.52
N ARG A 15 -57.00 -36.22 -32.96
CA ARG A 15 -57.10 -34.98 -32.19
C ARG A 15 -56.46 -35.22 -30.83
N TYR A 16 -55.25 -34.70 -30.60
CA TYR A 16 -54.68 -34.61 -29.27
C TYR A 16 -55.40 -33.55 -28.44
N LEU A 17 -56.11 -33.99 -27.41
CA LEU A 17 -56.70 -33.16 -26.38
C LEU A 17 -55.62 -32.55 -25.49
N PHE A 18 -55.20 -31.31 -25.80
CA PHE A 18 -54.34 -30.50 -24.94
C PHE A 18 -55.18 -29.86 -23.84
N THR A 19 -55.48 -30.60 -22.76
CA THR A 19 -56.06 -29.99 -21.55
C THR A 19 -55.76 -30.81 -20.33
N SER A 20 -54.54 -30.66 -19.74
CA SER A 20 -54.32 -30.90 -18.29
C SER A 20 -52.96 -30.49 -17.76
N ARG A 21 -51.96 -30.19 -18.59
CA ARG A 21 -50.63 -29.85 -18.05
C ARG A 21 -50.47 -28.41 -17.51
N ARG A 22 -51.28 -27.44 -17.90
CA ARG A 22 -51.17 -26.05 -17.40
C ARG A 22 -51.62 -25.84 -15.95
N LYS A 23 -52.58 -26.60 -15.41
CA LYS A 23 -53.08 -26.44 -14.03
C LYS A 23 -52.10 -26.95 -12.99
N LYS A 24 -51.40 -28.07 -13.22
CA LYS A 24 -50.38 -28.65 -12.25
C LYS A 24 -49.13 -27.78 -12.12
N SER A 25 -48.67 -27.09 -13.15
CA SER A 25 -47.51 -26.17 -13.11
C SER A 25 -47.81 -24.90 -12.31
N ARG A 26 -49.03 -24.37 -12.40
CA ARG A 26 -49.45 -23.16 -11.68
C ARG A 26 -49.63 -23.44 -10.17
N GLN A 27 -50.11 -24.60 -9.77
CA GLN A 27 -50.22 -24.99 -8.37
C GLN A 27 -48.84 -25.21 -7.72
N LYS A 28 -47.88 -25.86 -8.39
CA LYS A 28 -46.52 -26.04 -7.85
C LYS A 28 -45.79 -24.67 -7.70
N LYS A 29 -46.00 -23.74 -8.59
CA LYS A 29 -45.42 -22.38 -8.44
C LYS A 29 -46.09 -21.60 -7.32
N LEU A 30 -47.37 -21.77 -7.07
CA LEU A 30 -48.10 -21.14 -5.98
C LEU A 30 -47.71 -21.73 -4.63
N THR A 31 -47.52 -23.04 -4.54
CA THR A 31 -47.01 -23.71 -3.33
C THR A 31 -45.58 -23.33 -2.98
N PHE A 32 -44.69 -23.22 -4.00
CA PHE A 32 -43.36 -22.76 -3.83
C PHE A 32 -43.30 -21.30 -3.34
N PHE A 33 -44.16 -20.42 -3.94
CA PHE A 33 -44.28 -19.04 -3.49
C PHE A 33 -44.70 -18.92 -2.02
N TRP A 34 -45.71 -19.71 -1.59
CA TRP A 34 -46.18 -19.71 -0.20
C TRP A 34 -45.13 -20.29 0.78
N VAL A 35 -44.35 -21.26 0.35
CA VAL A 35 -43.23 -21.79 1.16
C VAL A 35 -42.17 -20.73 1.33
N MET A 36 -41.82 -19.97 0.29
CA MET A 36 -40.86 -18.85 0.38
C MET A 36 -41.39 -17.69 1.24
N VAL A 37 -42.67 -17.37 1.14
CA VAL A 37 -43.32 -16.32 1.97
C VAL A 37 -43.36 -16.73 3.42
N SER A 38 -43.72 -17.98 3.73
CA SER A 38 -43.75 -18.49 5.11
C SER A 38 -42.36 -18.57 5.72
N GLY A 39 -41.35 -18.94 4.93
CA GLY A 39 -39.93 -18.90 5.33
C GLY A 39 -39.46 -17.50 5.68
N ALA A 40 -39.75 -16.53 4.83
CA ALA A 40 -39.40 -15.13 5.09
C ALA A 40 -40.15 -14.58 6.33
N LEU A 41 -41.41 -14.91 6.51
CA LEU A 41 -42.18 -14.52 7.69
C LEU A 41 -41.62 -15.14 8.99
N SER A 42 -41.19 -16.39 8.93
CA SER A 42 -40.55 -17.06 10.08
C SER A 42 -39.27 -16.40 10.48
N ILE A 43 -38.43 -15.99 9.52
CA ILE A 43 -37.18 -15.24 9.75
C ILE A 43 -37.48 -13.88 10.42
N LEU A 44 -38.50 -13.16 9.96
CA LEU A 44 -38.93 -11.89 10.56
C LEU A 44 -39.42 -12.04 12.01
N VAL A 45 -40.14 -13.12 12.30
CA VAL A 45 -40.62 -13.41 13.66
C VAL A 45 -39.46 -13.74 14.58
N ILE A 46 -38.52 -14.57 14.13
CA ILE A 46 -37.30 -14.90 14.88
C ILE A 46 -36.48 -13.65 15.16
N GLU A 47 -36.27 -12.78 14.15
CA GLU A 47 -35.58 -11.51 14.30
C GLU A 47 -36.23 -10.61 15.34
N LEU A 48 -37.57 -10.51 15.33
CA LEU A 48 -38.32 -9.70 16.28
C LEU A 48 -38.15 -10.23 17.72
N VAL A 49 -38.22 -11.56 17.88
CA VAL A 49 -38.03 -12.21 19.19
C VAL A 49 -36.59 -11.99 19.71
N THR A 50 -35.59 -12.11 18.82
CA THR A 50 -34.19 -11.89 19.19
C THR A 50 -33.94 -10.43 19.59
N ARG A 51 -34.55 -9.45 18.91
CA ARG A 51 -34.47 -8.04 19.31
C ARG A 51 -35.06 -7.79 20.68
N ILE A 52 -36.24 -8.33 20.95
CA ILE A 52 -36.89 -8.24 22.26
C ILE A 52 -36.03 -8.88 23.35
N PHE A 53 -35.42 -10.02 23.07
CA PHE A 53 -34.55 -10.72 24.02
C PHE A 53 -33.31 -9.92 24.38
N VAL A 54 -32.60 -9.34 23.36
CA VAL A 54 -31.42 -8.48 23.54
C VAL A 54 -31.78 -7.20 24.31
N ASP A 55 -32.94 -6.60 24.06
CA ASP A 55 -33.40 -5.43 24.80
C ASP A 55 -33.78 -5.76 26.27
N ILE A 56 -34.31 -6.96 26.56
CA ILE A 56 -34.67 -7.39 27.93
C ILE A 56 -33.43 -7.83 28.72
N THR A 57 -32.45 -8.46 28.08
CA THR A 57 -31.24 -8.95 28.77
C THR A 57 -30.22 -7.88 29.08
N GLY A 58 -30.38 -6.68 28.50
CA GLY A 58 -29.49 -5.54 28.78
C GLY A 58 -28.07 -5.72 28.24
N GLU A 59 -27.83 -6.68 27.36
CA GLU A 59 -26.49 -6.90 26.75
C GLU A 59 -25.96 -5.69 25.95
N ARG A 60 -26.82 -4.71 25.64
CA ARG A 60 -26.41 -3.40 25.10
C ARG A 60 -25.52 -2.59 26.06
N ALA A 61 -25.64 -2.79 27.36
CA ALA A 61 -24.94 -1.99 28.36
C ALA A 61 -23.48 -2.38 28.59
N GLN A 62 -23.04 -3.57 28.16
CA GLN A 62 -21.65 -4.03 28.36
C GLN A 62 -20.64 -3.42 27.38
N PHE A 63 -21.09 -2.71 26.35
CA PHE A 63 -20.22 -2.08 25.35
C PHE A 63 -19.97 -0.58 25.57
N THR A 64 -20.48 0.04 26.62
CA THR A 64 -20.41 1.51 26.80
C THR A 64 -19.45 1.97 27.89
N GLU A 65 -18.75 1.09 28.59
CA GLU A 65 -17.80 1.49 29.63
C GLU A 65 -16.40 0.94 29.38
N GLN A 66 -15.66 1.61 28.50
CA GLN A 66 -14.21 1.83 28.63
C GLN A 66 -13.78 2.96 27.67
N GLN A 67 -14.14 4.18 28.02
CA GLN A 67 -13.46 5.36 27.50
C GLN A 67 -12.13 5.48 28.24
N SER A 68 -11.18 4.55 27.96
CA SER A 68 -9.78 4.76 28.24
C SER A 68 -9.31 5.90 27.36
N ASP A 69 -8.46 6.78 27.88
CA ASP A 69 -7.84 7.86 27.10
C ASP A 69 -7.20 7.27 25.84
N ILE A 70 -7.82 7.53 24.68
CA ILE A 70 -7.38 7.03 23.38
C ILE A 70 -6.01 7.64 23.09
N THR A 71 -4.98 6.81 23.05
CA THR A 71 -3.63 7.26 22.72
C THR A 71 -3.46 7.40 21.20
N ILE A 72 -2.47 8.18 20.77
CA ILE A 72 -2.12 8.29 19.34
C ILE A 72 -1.87 6.91 18.73
N ASN A 73 -1.21 6.01 19.45
CA ASN A 73 -0.90 4.66 18.96
C ASN A 73 -2.16 3.82 18.72
N ASP A 74 -3.21 3.98 19.51
CA ASP A 74 -4.47 3.26 19.33
C ASP A 74 -5.10 3.61 17.98
N THR A 75 -4.97 4.87 17.53
CA THR A 75 -5.52 5.31 16.24
C THR A 75 -4.77 4.74 15.04
N TYR A 76 -3.54 4.25 15.24
CA TYR A 76 -2.73 3.63 14.18
C TYR A 76 -2.82 2.11 14.18
N GLN A 77 -3.42 1.49 15.20
CA GLN A 77 -3.61 0.03 15.22
C GLN A 77 -4.47 -0.40 14.03
N LEU A 78 -3.94 -1.35 13.27
CA LEU A 78 -4.64 -1.90 12.13
C LEU A 78 -5.79 -2.80 12.62
N GLN A 79 -7.01 -2.46 12.23
CA GLN A 79 -8.21 -3.19 12.61
C GLN A 79 -8.88 -3.76 11.36
N PHE A 80 -8.99 -5.08 11.33
CA PHE A 80 -9.68 -5.75 10.24
C PHE A 80 -11.19 -5.73 10.52
N THR A 81 -11.92 -5.01 9.68
CA THR A 81 -13.36 -5.09 9.69
C THR A 81 -13.77 -6.43 9.09
N SER A 82 -14.56 -7.22 9.83
CA SER A 82 -15.31 -8.30 9.20
C SER A 82 -16.22 -7.66 8.13
N GLU A 83 -16.49 -8.37 7.04
CA GLU A 83 -17.38 -7.92 5.95
C GLU A 83 -18.77 -7.48 6.45
N THR A 84 -19.04 -7.62 7.74
CA THR A 84 -20.32 -7.35 8.42
C THR A 84 -20.29 -6.15 9.38
N ALA A 85 -19.15 -5.45 9.54
CA ALA A 85 -19.08 -4.29 10.42
C ALA A 85 -19.78 -3.09 9.77
N THR A 86 -20.85 -2.62 10.40
CA THR A 86 -21.52 -1.34 10.06
C THR A 86 -20.56 -0.17 10.22
N GLU A 87 -20.76 0.90 9.46
CA GLU A 87 -20.03 2.18 9.56
C GLU A 87 -20.00 2.77 10.99
N ASP A 88 -20.89 2.32 11.87
CA ASP A 88 -21.05 2.74 13.28
C ASP A 88 -20.21 1.94 14.28
N SER A 89 -19.23 1.14 13.87
CA SER A 89 -18.34 0.55 14.87
C SER A 89 -17.44 1.63 15.46
N ASP A 90 -17.54 1.87 16.77
CA ASP A 90 -16.70 2.77 17.58
C ASP A 90 -15.21 2.36 17.64
N LEU A 91 -14.74 1.68 16.61
CA LEU A 91 -13.35 1.21 16.46
C LEU A 91 -12.44 2.39 16.17
N VAL A 92 -11.55 2.68 17.11
CA VAL A 92 -10.65 3.84 17.09
C VAL A 92 -9.48 3.67 16.11
N GLY A 93 -9.22 2.49 15.56
CA GLY A 93 -8.03 2.18 14.77
C GLY A 93 -8.15 2.43 13.28
N LEU A 94 -7.06 2.16 12.58
CA LEU A 94 -6.95 2.20 11.12
C LEU A 94 -7.65 0.98 10.50
N LYS A 95 -8.79 1.20 9.87
CA LYS A 95 -9.62 0.10 9.34
C LYS A 95 -9.05 -0.45 8.05
N ALA A 96 -8.98 -1.78 7.96
CA ALA A 96 -8.54 -2.52 6.78
C ALA A 96 -9.51 -3.64 6.45
N GLN A 97 -9.50 -4.08 5.20
CA GLN A 97 -10.25 -5.24 4.73
C GLN A 97 -9.35 -6.19 3.97
N ARG A 98 -9.72 -7.48 3.94
CA ARG A 98 -9.03 -8.48 3.13
C ARG A 98 -9.15 -8.15 1.64
N ALA A 99 -8.06 -8.32 0.92
CA ALA A 99 -8.01 -8.16 -0.52
C ALA A 99 -7.14 -9.26 -1.10
N LEU A 100 -7.72 -10.16 -1.90
CA LEU A 100 -7.00 -11.29 -2.49
C LEU A 100 -5.77 -10.87 -3.30
N SER A 101 -5.84 -9.70 -3.92
CA SER A 101 -4.77 -9.19 -4.78
C SER A 101 -3.50 -8.82 -4.01
N VAL A 102 -3.64 -8.24 -2.82
CA VAL A 102 -2.55 -7.64 -2.04
C VAL A 102 -2.48 -8.15 -0.59
N GLY A 103 -3.32 -9.13 -0.23
CA GLY A 103 -3.49 -9.63 1.13
C GLY A 103 -4.55 -8.86 1.90
N TYR A 104 -4.39 -7.57 2.06
CA TYR A 104 -5.37 -6.63 2.62
C TYR A 104 -5.11 -5.22 2.12
N GLN A 105 -6.09 -4.34 2.27
CA GLN A 105 -5.99 -2.92 1.93
C GLN A 105 -6.70 -2.07 2.97
N LEU A 106 -6.27 -0.82 3.11
CA LEU A 106 -6.97 0.13 3.96
C LEU A 106 -8.33 0.48 3.37
N LEU A 107 -9.33 0.64 4.23
CA LEU A 107 -10.62 1.15 3.78
C LEU A 107 -10.49 2.60 3.30
N SER A 108 -11.28 2.94 2.29
CA SER A 108 -11.33 4.28 1.72
C SER A 108 -12.01 5.29 2.66
N ASN A 109 -11.68 6.57 2.53
CA ASN A 109 -12.36 7.70 3.17
C ASN A 109 -12.43 7.61 4.71
N GLN A 110 -11.32 7.22 5.35
CA GLN A 110 -11.18 7.22 6.80
C GLN A 110 -10.43 8.48 7.26
N SER A 111 -10.72 8.92 8.46
CA SER A 111 -10.00 10.03 9.09
C SER A 111 -9.89 9.86 10.60
N SER A 112 -8.81 10.36 11.16
CA SER A 112 -8.58 10.54 12.58
C SER A 112 -8.00 11.95 12.81
N PRO A 113 -7.80 12.41 14.03
CA PRO A 113 -7.05 13.65 14.28
C PRO A 113 -5.63 13.63 13.72
N TYR A 114 -5.05 12.45 13.46
CA TYR A 114 -3.64 12.26 13.13
C TYR A 114 -3.38 11.82 11.69
N TRP A 115 -4.36 11.27 10.99
CA TRP A 115 -4.22 10.79 9.62
C TRP A 115 -5.53 10.85 8.83
N GLN A 116 -5.40 10.93 7.52
CA GLN A 116 -6.50 10.84 6.57
C GLN A 116 -6.15 9.82 5.50
N ILE A 117 -7.12 8.97 5.17
CA ILE A 117 -7.04 8.00 4.07
C ILE A 117 -8.03 8.43 3.00
N ASN A 118 -7.54 8.64 1.79
CA ASN A 118 -8.35 9.12 0.68
C ASN A 118 -9.26 8.03 0.08
N GLN A 119 -9.97 8.39 -0.98
CA GLN A 119 -10.88 7.49 -1.70
C GLN A 119 -10.17 6.22 -2.26
N GLN A 120 -8.87 6.28 -2.51
CA GLN A 120 -8.08 5.17 -3.03
C GLN A 120 -7.49 4.26 -1.96
N GLY A 121 -7.67 4.56 -0.68
CA GLY A 121 -7.06 3.84 0.43
C GLY A 121 -5.61 4.25 0.71
N PHE A 122 -5.13 5.37 0.15
CA PHE A 122 -3.81 5.92 0.42
C PHE A 122 -3.86 6.94 1.55
N ARG A 123 -2.77 7.03 2.34
CA ARG A 123 -2.63 8.08 3.35
C ARG A 123 -2.39 9.43 2.67
N ASP A 124 -3.47 10.11 2.36
CA ASP A 124 -3.50 11.36 1.62
C ASP A 124 -4.82 12.09 1.92
N SER A 125 -4.82 13.41 1.87
CA SER A 125 -6.03 14.22 2.02
C SER A 125 -6.82 14.37 0.71
N GLU A 126 -6.17 14.13 -0.43
CA GLU A 126 -6.74 14.34 -1.76
C GLU A 126 -6.83 13.04 -2.56
N SER A 127 -7.89 12.92 -3.34
CA SER A 127 -8.04 11.83 -4.30
C SER A 127 -7.10 12.01 -5.49
N ILE A 128 -6.62 10.90 -6.05
CA ILE A 128 -5.69 10.90 -7.16
C ILE A 128 -6.43 10.56 -8.45
N PRO A 129 -6.51 11.46 -9.43
CA PRO A 129 -7.13 11.16 -10.71
C PRO A 129 -6.30 10.11 -11.46
N VAL A 130 -6.96 9.12 -12.10
CA VAL A 130 -6.27 8.09 -12.89
C VAL A 130 -5.47 8.74 -14.03
N ALA A 131 -6.11 9.66 -14.78
CA ALA A 131 -5.40 10.43 -15.80
C ALA A 131 -4.46 11.45 -15.14
N LYS A 132 -3.16 11.35 -15.44
CA LYS A 132 -2.14 12.25 -14.89
C LYS A 132 -2.29 13.67 -15.49
N PRO A 133 -2.43 14.72 -14.66
CA PRO A 133 -2.42 16.10 -15.15
C PRO A 133 -1.15 16.44 -15.90
N GLN A 134 -1.25 17.34 -16.89
CA GLN A 134 -0.11 17.78 -17.64
C GLN A 134 0.89 18.55 -16.74
N GLY A 135 2.16 18.20 -16.84
CA GLY A 135 3.21 18.82 -16.02
C GLY A 135 3.30 18.29 -14.58
N GLU A 136 2.55 17.26 -14.23
CA GLU A 136 2.67 16.58 -12.94
C GLU A 136 3.75 15.49 -12.98
N VAL A 137 4.51 15.40 -11.90
CA VAL A 137 5.43 14.30 -11.60
C VAL A 137 4.90 13.52 -10.40
N ARG A 138 4.55 12.26 -10.61
CA ARG A 138 3.99 11.39 -9.58
C ARG A 138 5.05 10.50 -8.97
N ILE A 139 5.19 10.58 -7.65
CA ILE A 139 6.09 9.77 -6.84
C ILE A 139 5.24 8.96 -5.88
N PHE A 140 5.30 7.64 -5.95
CA PHE A 140 4.61 6.76 -5.00
C PHE A 140 5.60 6.23 -3.97
N ILE A 141 5.25 6.32 -2.69
CA ILE A 141 5.99 5.69 -1.59
C ILE A 141 5.25 4.43 -1.18
N LEU A 142 5.92 3.29 -1.34
CA LEU A 142 5.48 1.97 -0.87
C LEU A 142 6.32 1.57 0.33
N GLY A 143 5.74 0.79 1.22
CA GLY A 143 6.43 0.28 2.40
C GLY A 143 5.47 -0.23 3.45
N GLY A 144 6.01 -0.51 4.63
CA GLY A 144 5.28 -0.89 5.83
C GLY A 144 4.92 0.32 6.70
N SER A 145 4.82 0.09 8.01
CA SER A 145 4.40 1.09 8.99
C SER A 145 5.33 2.31 9.09
N THR A 146 6.64 2.13 8.93
CA THR A 146 7.62 3.23 8.91
C THR A 146 7.37 4.16 7.73
N ALA A 147 7.19 3.63 6.53
CA ALA A 147 6.89 4.41 5.32
C ALA A 147 5.51 5.08 5.38
N PHE A 148 4.54 4.40 6.00
CA PHE A 148 3.22 4.96 6.27
C PHE A 148 3.30 6.18 7.18
N GLY A 149 4.28 6.26 8.08
CA GLY A 149 4.42 7.30 9.08
C GLY A 149 3.60 7.00 10.34
N TYR A 150 3.64 5.75 10.81
CA TYR A 150 2.97 5.30 12.02
C TYR A 150 3.39 6.16 13.22
N GLY A 151 2.44 6.60 14.03
CA GLY A 151 2.68 7.45 15.20
C GLY A 151 2.89 8.95 14.91
N SER A 152 2.86 9.39 13.63
CA SER A 152 2.98 10.82 13.29
C SER A 152 1.75 11.61 13.70
N GLY A 153 1.93 12.84 14.22
CA GLY A 153 0.85 13.71 14.70
C GLY A 153 -0.07 14.26 13.60
N SER A 154 0.30 14.10 12.31
CA SER A 154 -0.52 14.51 11.17
C SER A 154 -0.01 13.89 9.86
N ASN A 155 -0.78 14.03 8.77
CA ASN A 155 -0.27 13.71 7.43
C ASN A 155 0.98 14.53 7.10
N ASN A 156 0.99 15.83 7.41
CA ASN A 156 2.13 16.72 7.14
C ASN A 156 3.45 16.29 7.80
N ALA A 157 3.37 15.55 8.89
CA ALA A 157 4.53 15.02 9.60
C ALA A 157 5.00 13.65 9.08
N ALA A 158 4.27 13.05 8.11
CA ALA A 158 4.68 11.82 7.46
C ALA A 158 5.73 12.07 6.38
N ILE A 159 6.50 11.02 6.04
CA ILE A 159 7.62 11.11 5.09
C ILE A 159 7.17 11.62 3.70
N ALA A 160 5.99 11.22 3.23
CA ALA A 160 5.51 11.57 1.89
C ALA A 160 5.28 13.08 1.75
N GLU A 161 4.50 13.67 2.64
CA GLU A 161 4.20 15.09 2.63
C GLU A 161 5.45 15.94 2.91
N ALA A 162 6.31 15.51 3.84
CA ALA A 162 7.59 16.16 4.09
C ALA A 162 8.48 16.17 2.82
N LEU A 163 8.46 15.09 2.04
CA LEU A 163 9.18 15.00 0.76
C LEU A 163 8.54 15.92 -0.31
N GLU A 164 7.22 15.96 -0.42
CA GLU A 164 6.51 16.84 -1.34
C GLU A 164 6.83 18.31 -1.04
N GLN A 165 6.74 18.70 0.22
CA GLN A 165 7.11 20.05 0.69
C GLN A 165 8.56 20.36 0.38
N ARG A 166 9.48 19.42 0.57
CA ARG A 166 10.90 19.61 0.28
C ARG A 166 11.19 19.82 -1.20
N LEU A 167 10.49 19.09 -2.08
CA LEU A 167 10.55 19.29 -3.53
C LEU A 167 10.01 20.65 -3.93
N GLY A 168 8.87 21.06 -3.36
CA GLY A 168 8.29 22.39 -3.56
C GLY A 168 9.23 23.51 -3.12
N GLN A 169 9.84 23.40 -1.93
CA GLN A 169 10.85 24.33 -1.43
C GLN A 169 12.04 24.46 -2.40
N ARG A 170 12.50 23.34 -2.98
CA ARG A 170 13.58 23.37 -3.97
C ARG A 170 13.21 24.16 -5.21
N LEU A 171 11.99 24.00 -5.72
CA LEU A 171 11.53 24.79 -6.87
C LEU A 171 11.47 26.29 -6.54
N GLN A 172 11.01 26.67 -5.36
CA GLN A 172 11.02 28.07 -4.92
C GLN A 172 12.43 28.62 -4.77
N GLN A 173 13.37 27.85 -4.19
CA GLN A 173 14.78 28.25 -4.09
C GLN A 173 15.40 28.49 -5.48
N GLN A 174 15.11 27.61 -6.45
CA GLN A 174 15.57 27.76 -7.82
C GLN A 174 15.02 29.02 -8.50
N LYS A 175 13.77 29.39 -8.22
CA LYS A 175 13.12 30.60 -8.73
C LYS A 175 13.70 31.87 -8.08
N ASN A 176 13.93 31.84 -6.76
CA ASN A 176 14.38 33.00 -6.00
C ASN A 176 15.89 33.28 -6.19
N SER A 177 16.68 32.23 -6.41
CA SER A 177 18.15 32.32 -6.51
C SER A 177 18.68 31.52 -7.69
N PRO A 178 18.29 31.83 -8.95
CA PRO A 178 18.62 31.02 -10.13
C PRO A 178 20.12 30.92 -10.38
N GLN A 179 20.90 31.94 -9.96
CA GLN A 179 22.35 31.99 -10.10
C GLN A 179 23.11 30.97 -9.24
N ALA A 180 22.48 30.44 -8.20
CA ALA A 180 23.07 29.40 -7.36
C ALA A 180 23.11 28.00 -8.03
N TYR A 181 22.44 27.85 -9.15
CA TYR A 181 22.28 26.60 -9.89
C TYR A 181 22.85 26.69 -11.30
N LYS A 182 22.98 25.56 -11.99
CA LYS A 182 23.30 25.50 -13.40
C LYS A 182 22.33 26.38 -14.18
N PRO A 183 22.82 27.23 -15.12
CA PRO A 183 21.96 28.07 -15.93
C PRO A 183 21.14 27.21 -16.91
N ASP A 184 20.04 27.75 -17.43
CA ASP A 184 19.19 27.05 -18.41
C ASP A 184 19.91 26.97 -19.79
N VAL A 185 20.80 27.93 -20.08
CA VAL A 185 21.68 27.95 -21.26
C VAL A 185 23.13 28.10 -20.77
N LEU A 186 23.99 27.20 -21.21
CA LEU A 186 25.42 27.25 -20.84
C LEU A 186 26.12 28.46 -21.48
N PRO A 187 27.11 29.07 -20.77
CA PRO A 187 27.95 30.12 -21.37
C PRO A 187 28.71 29.64 -22.60
N GLU A 188 29.02 30.59 -23.51
CA GLU A 188 29.85 30.31 -24.68
C GLU A 188 31.32 30.12 -24.31
N ASP A 189 31.80 30.95 -23.36
CA ASP A 189 33.17 30.84 -22.85
C ASP A 189 33.42 29.50 -22.15
N PRO A 190 34.50 28.78 -22.49
CA PRO A 190 34.80 27.47 -21.89
C PRO A 190 35.06 27.50 -20.37
N ALA A 191 35.68 28.57 -19.84
CA ALA A 191 36.02 28.70 -18.43
C ALA A 191 34.74 28.97 -17.61
N ASP A 192 33.88 29.87 -18.10
CA ASP A 192 32.59 30.17 -17.51
C ASP A 192 31.67 28.93 -17.55
N ARG A 193 31.70 28.19 -18.66
CA ARG A 193 30.96 26.93 -18.82
C ARG A 193 31.41 25.88 -17.79
N ALA A 194 32.72 25.71 -17.62
CA ALA A 194 33.26 24.80 -16.64
C ALA A 194 32.83 25.18 -15.21
N THR A 195 32.79 26.47 -14.89
CA THR A 195 32.32 27.01 -13.62
C THR A 195 30.81 26.78 -13.43
N ALA A 196 30.01 27.03 -14.47
CA ALA A 196 28.56 26.81 -14.45
C ALA A 196 28.20 25.35 -14.25
N LEU A 197 28.94 24.40 -14.84
CA LEU A 197 28.71 22.97 -14.72
C LEU A 197 29.02 22.41 -13.33
N LYS A 198 29.82 23.08 -12.51
CA LYS A 198 30.09 22.70 -11.10
C LYS A 198 28.92 23.01 -10.18
N LYS A 199 28.01 23.92 -10.55
CA LYS A 199 26.85 24.28 -9.75
C LYS A 199 25.85 23.10 -9.64
N PRO A 200 25.02 23.05 -8.58
CA PRO A 200 23.95 22.07 -8.45
C PRO A 200 22.97 22.14 -9.64
N SER A 201 22.51 20.99 -10.11
CA SER A 201 21.48 20.94 -11.16
C SER A 201 20.15 21.48 -10.62
N LYS A 202 19.38 22.14 -11.48
CA LYS A 202 17.99 22.48 -11.19
C LYS A 202 17.13 21.21 -11.30
N LEU A 203 16.12 21.07 -10.43
CA LEU A 203 15.02 20.16 -10.70
C LEU A 203 14.21 20.66 -11.90
N ARG A 204 13.67 19.75 -12.66
CA ARG A 204 12.70 20.02 -13.72
C ARG A 204 11.49 20.77 -13.13
N THR A 205 11.06 21.84 -13.75
CA THR A 205 9.84 22.56 -13.33
C THR A 205 8.63 21.67 -13.59
N ALA A 206 7.96 21.26 -12.53
CA ALA A 206 6.79 20.39 -12.56
C ALA A 206 5.99 20.58 -11.26
N ASN A 207 4.75 20.11 -11.27
CA ASN A 207 3.99 19.88 -10.04
C ASN A 207 4.38 18.49 -9.50
N TYR A 208 5.14 18.45 -8.41
CA TYR A 208 5.54 17.21 -7.77
C TYR A 208 4.45 16.77 -6.80
N ARG A 209 3.90 15.60 -7.02
CA ARG A 209 2.90 14.96 -6.17
C ARG A 209 3.49 13.70 -5.57
N VAL A 210 3.57 13.63 -4.25
CA VAL A 210 4.09 12.47 -3.52
C VAL A 210 2.94 11.75 -2.83
N ILE A 211 2.68 10.53 -3.23
CA ILE A 211 1.55 9.72 -2.78
C ILE A 211 2.04 8.68 -1.79
N ASN A 212 1.49 8.70 -0.58
CA ASN A 212 1.78 7.71 0.44
C ASN A 212 0.88 6.47 0.24
N ALA A 213 1.37 5.50 -0.52
CA ALA A 213 0.72 4.22 -0.75
C ALA A 213 1.21 3.11 0.20
N ALA A 214 2.01 3.44 1.21
CA ALA A 214 2.45 2.48 2.21
C ALA A 214 1.27 1.99 3.06
N VAL A 215 1.36 0.75 3.52
CA VAL A 215 0.34 0.11 4.38
C VAL A 215 1.05 -0.57 5.54
N PRO A 216 0.66 -0.31 6.80
CA PRO A 216 1.29 -0.96 7.96
C PRO A 216 1.31 -2.48 7.80
N GLY A 217 2.48 -3.09 8.03
CA GLY A 217 2.69 -4.54 7.93
C GLY A 217 3.01 -5.08 6.54
N TYR A 218 2.99 -4.27 5.47
CA TYR A 218 3.32 -4.75 4.13
C TYR A 218 4.80 -5.11 3.99
N SER A 219 5.06 -6.32 3.47
CA SER A 219 6.36 -6.79 3.00
C SER A 219 6.54 -6.51 1.49
N SER A 220 7.71 -6.82 0.95
CA SER A 220 8.01 -6.64 -0.48
C SER A 220 7.04 -7.38 -1.41
N GLY A 221 6.47 -8.51 -0.99
CA GLY A 221 5.47 -9.24 -1.77
C GLY A 221 4.15 -8.47 -1.91
N ASN A 222 3.66 -7.88 -0.83
CA ASN A 222 2.46 -7.02 -0.85
C ASN A 222 2.70 -5.78 -1.73
N GLN A 223 3.88 -5.14 -1.59
CA GLN A 223 4.28 -3.96 -2.36
C GLN A 223 4.39 -4.25 -3.86
N LEU A 224 4.90 -5.42 -4.24
CA LEU A 224 4.94 -5.90 -5.63
C LEU A 224 3.53 -6.04 -6.21
N ALA A 225 2.64 -6.70 -5.48
CA ALA A 225 1.25 -6.90 -5.90
C ALA A 225 0.50 -5.55 -6.01
N GLN A 226 0.68 -4.66 -5.02
CA GLN A 226 0.11 -3.32 -5.01
C GLN A 226 0.59 -2.49 -6.21
N LEU A 227 1.89 -2.52 -6.52
CA LEU A 227 2.44 -1.83 -7.69
C LEU A 227 1.80 -2.35 -8.98
N ALA A 228 1.72 -3.69 -9.14
CA ALA A 228 1.21 -4.31 -10.34
C ALA A 228 -0.28 -4.02 -10.58
N LEU A 229 -1.10 -4.11 -9.55
CA LEU A 229 -2.56 -4.16 -9.67
C LEU A 229 -3.26 -2.83 -9.36
N GLU A 230 -2.61 -1.96 -8.58
CA GLU A 230 -3.24 -0.74 -8.11
C GLU A 230 -2.52 0.53 -8.59
N ILE A 231 -1.18 0.58 -8.54
CA ILE A 231 -0.43 1.82 -8.71
C ILE A 231 -0.10 2.13 -10.17
N THR A 232 0.23 1.13 -11.00
CA THR A 232 0.65 1.36 -12.40
C THR A 232 -0.36 2.15 -13.22
N LYS A 233 -1.66 2.00 -12.94
CA LYS A 233 -2.74 2.75 -13.61
C LYS A 233 -2.66 4.28 -13.41
N TYR A 234 -1.99 4.74 -12.34
CA TYR A 234 -1.81 6.16 -12.06
C TYR A 234 -0.58 6.78 -12.74
N GLN A 235 0.12 6.04 -13.60
CA GLN A 235 1.27 6.51 -14.39
C GLN A 235 2.37 7.15 -13.51
N PRO A 236 2.97 6.39 -12.58
CA PRO A 236 4.06 6.90 -11.74
C PRO A 236 5.27 7.31 -12.56
N ASP A 237 5.97 8.37 -12.17
CA ASP A 237 7.30 8.75 -12.71
C ASP A 237 8.42 8.13 -11.86
N LEU A 238 8.15 7.92 -10.56
CA LEU A 238 9.10 7.34 -9.62
C LEU A 238 8.39 6.54 -8.54
N ILE A 239 8.97 5.41 -8.20
CA ILE A 239 8.55 4.55 -7.09
C ILE A 239 9.65 4.57 -6.03
N VAL A 240 9.30 4.91 -4.80
CA VAL A 240 10.14 4.73 -3.62
C VAL A 240 9.63 3.52 -2.86
N VAL A 241 10.50 2.57 -2.60
CA VAL A 241 10.20 1.39 -1.78
C VAL A 241 11.03 1.51 -0.50
N LEU A 242 10.37 1.89 0.59
CA LEU A 242 10.99 2.02 1.92
C LEU A 242 10.59 0.82 2.76
N ASN A 243 11.47 -0.17 2.87
CA ASN A 243 11.18 -1.47 3.47
C ASN A 243 12.44 -2.18 3.99
N GLY A 244 12.30 -3.47 4.30
CA GLY A 244 13.36 -4.37 4.71
C GLY A 244 13.07 -5.06 6.04
N TYR A 245 12.49 -4.35 7.00
CA TYR A 245 12.21 -4.89 8.32
C TYR A 245 11.11 -5.96 8.30
N GLU A 246 9.98 -5.68 7.65
CA GLU A 246 8.89 -6.62 7.50
C GLU A 246 9.33 -7.88 6.74
N ASP A 247 10.18 -7.74 5.74
CA ASP A 247 10.76 -8.88 5.01
C ASP A 247 11.74 -9.70 5.86
N LEU A 248 12.50 -9.06 6.76
CA LEU A 248 13.34 -9.76 7.72
C LEU A 248 12.50 -10.55 8.73
N MET A 249 11.35 -10.02 9.15
CA MET A 249 10.47 -10.66 10.14
C MET A 249 9.52 -11.69 9.53
N LEU A 250 9.24 -11.63 8.24
CA LEU A 250 8.36 -12.56 7.56
C LEU A 250 9.06 -13.89 7.27
N SER A 251 8.48 -15.02 7.67
CA SER A 251 9.02 -16.37 7.41
C SER A 251 9.42 -16.58 5.96
N GLY A 252 10.50 -17.32 5.70
CA GLY A 252 10.99 -17.59 4.35
C GLY A 252 10.07 -18.44 3.49
N THR A 253 9.08 -19.11 4.07
CA THR A 253 8.02 -19.84 3.37
C THR A 253 6.88 -18.95 2.91
N GLU A 254 6.74 -17.78 3.51
CA GLU A 254 5.70 -16.82 3.21
C GLU A 254 6.08 -15.94 2.01
N LYS A 255 5.10 -15.61 1.16
CA LYS A 255 5.32 -14.74 0.00
C LYS A 255 5.00 -13.27 0.28
N ALA A 256 4.01 -13.04 1.09
CA ALA A 256 3.52 -11.73 1.51
C ALA A 256 3.03 -11.79 2.96
N THR A 257 2.78 -10.66 3.59
CA THR A 257 2.14 -10.63 4.91
C THR A 257 0.76 -11.24 4.78
N GLN A 258 0.51 -12.33 5.49
CA GLN A 258 -0.73 -13.08 5.36
C GLN A 258 -1.84 -12.49 6.22
N ILE A 259 -3.02 -12.51 5.64
CA ILE A 259 -4.25 -12.56 6.41
C ILE A 259 -4.68 -14.03 6.47
N PRO A 260 -5.17 -14.51 7.63
CA PRO A 260 -5.70 -15.86 7.77
C PRO A 260 -6.65 -16.18 6.63
N ARG A 261 -6.47 -17.33 5.97
CA ARG A 261 -7.26 -17.84 4.85
C ARG A 261 -7.01 -17.25 3.45
N THR A 262 -6.01 -16.38 3.23
CA THR A 262 -5.69 -15.96 1.86
C THR A 262 -5.25 -17.16 1.01
N GLU A 263 -4.51 -18.10 1.57
CA GLU A 263 -4.12 -19.34 0.88
C GLU A 263 -5.32 -20.27 0.65
N GLU A 264 -6.21 -20.42 1.62
CA GLU A 264 -7.46 -21.18 1.45
C GLU A 264 -8.31 -20.62 0.31
N TYR A 265 -8.36 -19.28 0.12
CA TYR A 265 -9.06 -18.66 -1.01
C TYR A 265 -8.35 -18.88 -2.34
N LEU A 266 -7.04 -18.99 -2.35
CA LEU A 266 -6.26 -19.30 -3.56
C LEU A 266 -6.36 -20.78 -3.93
N ASP A 267 -6.48 -21.68 -2.95
CA ASP A 267 -6.63 -23.11 -3.15
C ASP A 267 -8.08 -23.51 -3.47
N ASP A 268 -9.07 -22.75 -2.98
CA ASP A 268 -10.49 -22.97 -3.23
C ASP A 268 -11.19 -21.67 -3.69
N ALA A 269 -11.26 -21.50 -5.02
CA ALA A 269 -11.98 -20.38 -5.64
C ALA A 269 -13.49 -20.33 -5.30
N SER A 270 -14.08 -21.44 -4.82
CA SER A 270 -15.49 -21.48 -4.40
C SER A 270 -15.70 -20.71 -3.10
N SER A 271 -14.74 -20.72 -2.20
CA SER A 271 -14.80 -19.90 -0.96
C SER A 271 -14.70 -18.40 -1.25
N TYR A 272 -14.01 -18.00 -2.32
CA TYR A 272 -14.01 -16.61 -2.82
C TYR A 272 -15.38 -16.19 -3.36
N LEU A 273 -16.05 -17.07 -4.12
CA LEU A 273 -17.41 -16.82 -4.61
C LEU A 273 -18.41 -16.70 -3.44
N ALA A 274 -18.26 -17.52 -2.40
CA ALA A 274 -19.08 -17.43 -1.19
C ALA A 274 -18.86 -16.10 -0.44
N ALA A 275 -17.61 -15.66 -0.30
CA ALA A 275 -17.27 -14.35 0.29
C ALA A 275 -17.78 -13.18 -0.55
N SER A 276 -17.74 -13.29 -1.90
CA SER A 276 -18.27 -12.26 -2.81
C SER A 276 -19.80 -12.21 -2.79
N LEU A 277 -20.47 -13.35 -2.68
CA LEU A 277 -21.94 -13.43 -2.51
C LEU A 277 -22.38 -12.87 -1.15
N ASN A 278 -21.59 -13.06 -0.10
CA ASN A 278 -21.84 -12.48 1.21
C ASN A 278 -21.81 -10.94 1.17
N ARG A 279 -20.97 -10.30 0.34
CA ARG A 279 -21.01 -8.84 0.13
C ARG A 279 -22.36 -8.33 -0.39
N PHE A 280 -23.01 -9.09 -1.28
CA PHE A 280 -24.35 -8.73 -1.75
C PHE A 280 -25.43 -8.90 -0.70
N LEU A 281 -25.17 -9.75 0.31
CA LEU A 281 -26.08 -10.02 1.43
C LEU A 281 -25.76 -9.16 2.67
N GLU A 282 -24.66 -8.40 2.65
CA GLU A 282 -24.18 -7.56 3.75
C GLU A 282 -25.27 -6.62 4.34
N PRO A 283 -26.10 -5.92 3.54
CA PRO A 283 -27.16 -5.09 4.10
C PRO A 283 -28.22 -5.88 4.88
N ILE A 284 -28.36 -7.19 4.63
CA ILE A 284 -29.27 -8.07 5.34
C ILE A 284 -28.59 -8.62 6.59
N GLN A 285 -27.30 -8.96 6.52
CA GLN A 285 -26.53 -9.55 7.60
C GLN A 285 -26.25 -8.52 8.73
N THR A 286 -25.96 -7.28 8.38
CA THR A 286 -25.66 -6.21 9.35
C THR A 286 -26.88 -5.76 10.14
N LYS A 287 -28.10 -6.00 9.62
CA LYS A 287 -29.36 -5.61 10.28
C LYS A 287 -30.06 -6.77 10.99
N SER A 288 -29.55 -8.00 10.90
CA SER A 288 -30.16 -9.19 11.49
C SER A 288 -29.38 -9.71 12.70
N TYR A 289 -29.96 -9.57 13.88
CA TYR A 289 -29.39 -10.09 15.14
C TYR A 289 -29.25 -11.62 15.13
N VAL A 290 -30.10 -12.35 14.40
CA VAL A 290 -30.01 -13.80 14.25
C VAL A 290 -28.75 -14.20 13.51
N VAL A 291 -28.40 -13.49 12.44
CA VAL A 291 -27.19 -13.74 11.66
C VAL A 291 -25.95 -13.43 12.49
N GLN A 292 -25.94 -12.30 13.22
CA GLN A 292 -24.84 -11.93 14.12
C GLN A 292 -24.64 -12.96 15.25
N MET A 293 -25.71 -13.44 15.87
CA MET A 293 -25.64 -14.47 16.92
C MET A 293 -25.11 -15.81 16.40
N LEU A 294 -25.51 -16.23 15.20
CA LEU A 294 -25.01 -17.46 14.56
C LEU A 294 -23.53 -17.33 14.18
N GLN A 295 -23.10 -16.17 13.67
CA GLN A 295 -21.70 -15.91 13.34
C GLN A 295 -20.81 -15.93 14.59
N ASN A 296 -21.25 -15.31 15.68
CA ASN A 296 -20.47 -15.25 16.92
C ASN A 296 -20.44 -16.60 17.67
N SER A 297 -21.47 -17.43 17.53
CA SER A 297 -21.60 -18.68 18.29
C SER A 297 -21.09 -19.92 17.56
N VAL A 298 -21.20 -19.97 16.22
CA VAL A 298 -20.93 -21.19 15.42
C VAL A 298 -19.66 -21.03 14.55
N LEU A 299 -19.36 -19.81 14.11
CA LEU A 299 -18.23 -19.49 13.21
C LEU A 299 -17.22 -18.60 13.94
N LYS A 300 -16.65 -19.05 15.07
CA LYS A 300 -15.49 -18.38 15.67
C LYS A 300 -14.38 -18.30 14.62
N GLN A 301 -14.33 -17.21 13.87
CA GLN A 301 -13.19 -16.92 13.00
C GLN A 301 -12.01 -16.52 13.89
N PRO A 302 -10.78 -16.99 13.60
CA PRO A 302 -9.59 -16.49 14.24
C PRO A 302 -9.54 -14.95 14.10
N ASP A 303 -9.16 -14.27 15.16
CA ASP A 303 -9.02 -12.81 15.11
C ASP A 303 -7.87 -12.45 14.14
N PRO A 304 -8.16 -11.82 12.99
CA PRO A 304 -7.12 -11.48 12.01
C PRO A 304 -6.09 -10.48 12.55
N ASN A 305 -6.40 -9.77 13.65
CA ASN A 305 -5.46 -8.84 14.30
C ASN A 305 -4.29 -9.57 14.98
N GLN A 306 -4.44 -10.87 15.33
CA GLN A 306 -3.37 -11.64 15.97
C GLN A 306 -2.24 -12.05 15.01
N GLU A 307 -2.49 -12.06 13.70
CA GLU A 307 -1.54 -12.60 12.71
C GLU A 307 -0.84 -11.51 11.89
N THR A 308 -1.28 -10.26 11.99
CA THR A 308 -0.62 -9.15 11.27
C THR A 308 0.59 -8.66 12.06
N LEU A 309 1.76 -8.62 11.40
CA LEU A 309 2.98 -8.07 12.02
C LEU A 309 2.88 -6.55 12.14
N ILE A 310 2.41 -6.07 13.30
CA ILE A 310 2.47 -4.65 13.67
C ILE A 310 3.53 -4.54 14.77
N VAL A 311 4.63 -3.89 14.46
CA VAL A 311 5.84 -3.87 15.30
C VAL A 311 5.57 -3.28 16.69
N GLY A 312 4.76 -2.25 16.80
CA GLY A 312 4.48 -1.56 18.08
C GLY A 312 3.71 -2.40 19.13
N THR A 313 3.20 -3.58 18.76
CA THR A 313 2.40 -4.44 19.68
C THR A 313 3.16 -5.65 20.20
N LYS A 314 4.41 -5.90 19.74
CA LYS A 314 5.17 -7.09 20.09
C LYS A 314 6.35 -6.76 21.02
N THR A 315 6.58 -7.65 22.00
CA THR A 315 7.76 -7.57 22.88
C THR A 315 9.04 -7.89 22.13
N GLY A 316 10.18 -7.45 22.64
CA GLY A 316 11.49 -7.76 22.06
C GLY A 316 11.78 -9.27 22.01
N GLN A 317 11.24 -10.06 22.94
CA GLN A 317 11.34 -11.52 22.92
C GLN A 317 10.56 -12.11 21.75
N GLU A 318 9.30 -11.71 21.55
CA GLU A 318 8.48 -12.17 20.43
C GLU A 318 9.10 -11.80 19.09
N LEU A 319 9.62 -10.59 18.95
CA LEU A 319 10.34 -10.16 17.75
C LEU A 319 11.60 -10.99 17.49
N ALA A 320 12.34 -11.34 18.55
CA ALA A 320 13.53 -12.19 18.44
C ALA A 320 13.19 -13.65 18.06
N GLU A 321 12.01 -14.14 18.39
CA GLU A 321 11.52 -15.48 18.00
C GLU A 321 11.04 -15.51 16.53
N ILE A 322 10.44 -14.41 16.04
CA ILE A 322 10.00 -14.27 14.65
C ILE A 322 11.20 -14.08 13.70
N ALA A 323 12.26 -13.42 14.16
CA ALA A 323 13.46 -13.18 13.37
C ALA A 323 14.11 -14.51 12.89
N PRO A 324 14.89 -14.50 11.78
CA PRO A 324 15.48 -15.73 11.25
C PRO A 324 16.38 -16.40 12.29
N GLN A 325 16.14 -17.68 12.56
CA GLN A 325 16.86 -18.45 13.60
C GLN A 325 18.14 -19.09 13.06
N ASP A 326 18.30 -19.23 11.77
CA ASP A 326 19.49 -19.78 11.12
C ASP A 326 19.81 -19.09 9.77
N LYS A 327 21.00 -19.40 9.25
CA LYS A 327 21.48 -18.81 7.99
C LYS A 327 20.67 -19.25 6.76
N ALA A 328 20.08 -20.43 6.76
CA ALA A 328 19.31 -20.92 5.63
C ALA A 328 17.95 -20.19 5.55
N GLU A 329 17.32 -19.98 6.71
CA GLU A 329 16.11 -19.18 6.81
C GLU A 329 16.36 -17.72 6.40
N LEU A 330 17.41 -17.11 6.92
CA LEU A 330 17.79 -15.75 6.49
C LEU A 330 18.00 -15.68 4.97
N GLN A 331 18.67 -16.67 4.38
CA GLN A 331 18.92 -16.68 2.94
C GLN A 331 17.63 -16.77 2.15
N ARG A 332 16.65 -17.62 2.56
CA ARG A 332 15.34 -17.67 1.93
C ARG A 332 14.62 -16.32 1.95
N ARG A 333 14.66 -15.61 3.09
CA ARG A 333 14.06 -14.28 3.22
C ARG A 333 14.72 -13.25 2.31
N ILE A 334 16.05 -13.27 2.21
CA ILE A 334 16.81 -12.38 1.31
C ILE A 334 16.53 -12.71 -0.16
N ASP A 335 16.48 -13.99 -0.52
CA ASP A 335 16.21 -14.43 -1.90
C ASP A 335 14.81 -13.99 -2.35
N ARG A 336 13.80 -14.14 -1.49
CA ARG A 336 12.45 -13.63 -1.72
C ARG A 336 12.45 -12.12 -1.93
N TYR A 337 13.04 -11.37 -0.99
CA TYR A 337 13.15 -9.92 -1.05
C TYR A 337 13.81 -9.45 -2.35
N PHE A 338 14.94 -10.04 -2.71
CA PHE A 338 15.66 -9.75 -3.94
C PHE A 338 14.83 -10.07 -5.18
N ALA A 339 14.15 -11.22 -5.21
CA ALA A 339 13.27 -11.61 -6.32
C ALA A 339 12.12 -10.62 -6.50
N ASN A 340 11.45 -10.21 -5.42
CA ASN A 340 10.38 -9.23 -5.44
C ASN A 340 10.87 -7.87 -5.95
N HIS A 341 12.02 -7.40 -5.48
CA HIS A 341 12.61 -6.13 -5.94
C HIS A 341 12.95 -6.14 -7.43
N LYS A 342 13.46 -7.26 -7.97
CA LYS A 342 13.65 -7.40 -9.42
C LYS A 342 12.34 -7.27 -10.20
N GLN A 343 11.25 -7.87 -9.71
CA GLN A 343 9.94 -7.74 -10.35
C GLN A 343 9.38 -6.31 -10.26
N ILE A 344 9.58 -5.63 -9.11
CA ILE A 344 9.23 -4.21 -8.97
C ILE A 344 9.97 -3.37 -10.03
N VAL A 345 11.27 -3.61 -10.26
CA VAL A 345 12.03 -2.92 -11.32
C VAL A 345 11.46 -3.20 -12.70
N ASN A 346 11.10 -4.45 -13.01
CA ASN A 346 10.50 -4.82 -14.29
C ASN A 346 9.17 -4.07 -14.53
N LEU A 347 8.28 -4.05 -13.53
CA LEU A 347 7.01 -3.33 -13.61
C LEU A 347 7.21 -1.81 -13.75
N ALA A 348 8.09 -1.22 -12.93
CA ALA A 348 8.40 0.20 -12.99
C ALA A 348 8.99 0.59 -14.35
N THR A 349 9.88 -0.25 -14.91
CA THR A 349 10.45 -0.05 -16.25
C THR A 349 9.36 -0.08 -17.32
N GLY A 350 8.44 -1.05 -17.25
CA GLY A 350 7.29 -1.10 -18.14
C GLY A 350 6.37 0.13 -18.05
N ALA A 351 6.29 0.74 -16.87
CA ALA A 351 5.55 1.98 -16.61
C ALA A 351 6.37 3.26 -16.89
N ASN A 352 7.60 3.17 -17.38
CA ASN A 352 8.58 4.28 -17.53
C ASN A 352 8.91 5.00 -16.21
N ALA A 353 8.77 4.36 -15.08
CA ALA A 353 9.07 4.89 -13.76
C ALA A 353 10.48 4.50 -13.30
N LYS A 354 11.15 5.40 -12.57
CA LYS A 354 12.39 5.09 -11.83
C LYS A 354 12.08 4.46 -10.48
N VAL A 355 13.08 3.82 -9.86
CA VAL A 355 12.92 3.17 -8.57
C VAL A 355 14.01 3.60 -7.59
N ILE A 356 13.62 3.87 -6.35
CA ILE A 356 14.53 3.99 -5.22
C ILE A 356 14.18 2.88 -4.24
N PHE A 357 15.12 1.97 -3.97
CA PHE A 357 15.01 1.05 -2.83
C PHE A 357 15.74 1.67 -1.64
N ALA A 358 14.98 2.01 -0.62
CA ALA A 358 15.49 2.56 0.63
C ALA A 358 15.33 1.50 1.74
N THR A 359 16.46 1.01 2.28
CA THR A 359 16.40 0.15 3.47
C THR A 359 16.02 1.02 4.65
N GLN A 360 14.86 0.75 5.26
CA GLN A 360 14.30 1.59 6.32
C GLN A 360 15.22 1.69 7.54
N PRO A 361 15.12 2.80 8.31
CA PRO A 361 15.81 2.93 9.58
C PRO A 361 15.28 1.91 10.59
N GLU A 362 16.17 1.48 11.50
CA GLU A 362 15.85 0.65 12.64
C GLU A 362 16.79 1.06 13.80
N ILE A 363 16.31 1.05 15.03
CA ILE A 363 16.99 1.64 16.18
C ILE A 363 18.38 1.07 16.45
N THR A 364 18.63 -0.21 16.12
CA THR A 364 19.95 -0.84 16.32
C THR A 364 21.03 -0.28 15.39
N GLY A 365 20.65 0.45 14.33
CA GLY A 365 21.57 1.19 13.49
C GLY A 365 22.13 2.45 14.14
N ARG A 366 21.58 2.91 15.28
CA ARG A 366 22.14 4.04 16.03
C ARG A 366 23.32 3.63 16.87
N ASN A 367 24.26 4.57 17.02
CA ASN A 367 25.36 4.42 17.97
C ASN A 367 24.80 4.47 19.40
N PRO A 368 25.08 3.46 20.25
CA PRO A 368 24.59 3.42 21.62
C PRO A 368 24.95 4.67 22.46
N SER A 369 26.07 5.36 22.15
CA SER A 369 26.51 6.59 22.84
C SER A 369 25.65 7.83 22.49
N LYS A 370 24.80 7.74 21.46
CA LYS A 370 23.93 8.82 20.99
C LYS A 370 22.44 8.61 21.29
N LEU A 371 22.11 7.48 21.90
CA LEU A 371 20.74 7.20 22.32
C LEU A 371 20.31 8.19 23.40
N THR A 372 19.11 8.72 23.26
CA THR A 372 18.43 9.44 24.35
C THR A 372 18.02 8.46 25.45
N PRO A 373 17.69 8.93 26.67
CA PRO A 373 17.17 8.05 27.72
C PRO A 373 15.97 7.20 27.25
N THR A 374 15.03 7.79 26.54
CA THR A 374 13.85 7.08 25.99
C THR A 374 14.25 6.01 24.97
N GLU A 375 15.15 6.33 24.04
CA GLU A 375 15.66 5.34 23.08
C GLU A 375 16.47 4.22 23.79
N GLY A 376 17.16 4.55 24.88
CA GLY A 376 17.84 3.56 25.72
C GLY A 376 16.87 2.59 26.40
N GLU A 377 15.72 3.08 26.84
CA GLU A 377 14.63 2.24 27.37
C GLU A 377 14.07 1.32 26.30
N ILE A 378 13.80 1.81 25.09
CA ILE A 378 13.37 0.99 23.95
C ILE A 378 14.37 -0.13 23.68
N VAL A 379 15.66 0.19 23.57
CA VAL A 379 16.72 -0.80 23.32
C VAL A 379 16.80 -1.84 24.46
N THR A 380 16.59 -1.41 25.70
CA THR A 380 16.56 -2.31 26.87
C THR A 380 15.37 -3.28 26.80
N GLN A 381 14.19 -2.80 26.44
CA GLN A 381 12.96 -3.61 26.28
C GLN A 381 13.07 -4.60 25.11
N LEU A 382 13.73 -4.23 24.02
CA LEU A 382 14.00 -5.10 22.89
C LEU A 382 14.91 -6.28 23.24
N GLY A 383 15.86 -6.07 24.16
CA GLY A 383 16.73 -7.10 24.70
C GLY A 383 17.88 -7.53 23.78
N ARG A 384 18.86 -8.21 24.37
CA ARG A 384 20.13 -8.53 23.69
C ARG A 384 19.95 -9.44 22.47
N LYS A 385 19.07 -10.45 22.56
CA LYS A 385 18.86 -11.42 21.47
C LYS A 385 18.33 -10.71 20.21
N TYR A 386 17.33 -9.85 20.36
CA TYR A 386 16.82 -9.04 19.27
C TYR A 386 17.91 -8.18 18.64
N ILE A 387 18.60 -7.38 19.47
CA ILE A 387 19.63 -6.43 19.01
C ILE A 387 20.71 -7.14 18.21
N GLN A 388 21.22 -8.26 18.73
CA GLN A 388 22.26 -9.04 18.06
C GLN A 388 21.76 -9.57 16.72
N THR A 389 20.57 -10.18 16.69
CA THR A 389 19.99 -10.75 15.49
C THR A 389 19.78 -9.70 14.39
N ILE A 390 19.27 -8.51 14.75
CA ILE A 390 19.07 -7.44 13.77
C ILE A 390 20.40 -6.92 13.24
N LYS A 391 21.37 -6.60 14.11
CA LYS A 391 22.70 -6.10 13.70
C LYS A 391 23.44 -7.07 12.78
N GLU A 392 23.31 -8.37 12.99
CA GLU A 392 23.97 -9.38 12.16
C GLU A 392 23.29 -9.56 10.80
N ASN A 393 21.95 -9.47 10.75
CA ASN A 393 21.17 -9.90 9.59
C ASN A 393 20.68 -8.74 8.72
N TYR A 394 20.29 -7.62 9.31
CA TYR A 394 19.65 -6.53 8.57
C TYR A 394 20.56 -5.88 7.52
N PRO A 395 21.87 -5.72 7.70
CA PRO A 395 22.77 -5.24 6.65
C PRO A 395 22.77 -6.08 5.36
N ARG A 396 22.28 -7.33 5.41
CA ARG A 396 22.15 -8.18 4.21
C ARG A 396 21.06 -7.66 3.26
N PHE A 397 20.01 -7.02 3.79
CA PHE A 397 18.99 -6.35 3.00
C PHE A 397 19.52 -5.10 2.29
N VAL A 398 20.38 -4.34 2.96
CA VAL A 398 21.13 -3.25 2.33
C VAL A 398 21.99 -3.79 1.17
N GLY A 399 22.67 -4.91 1.38
CA GLY A 399 23.45 -5.60 0.34
C GLY A 399 22.62 -6.01 -0.85
N ALA A 400 21.41 -6.55 -0.63
CA ALA A 400 20.47 -6.94 -1.69
C ALA A 400 20.03 -5.72 -2.52
N ASN A 401 19.64 -4.61 -1.89
CA ASN A 401 19.28 -3.36 -2.56
C ASN A 401 20.43 -2.79 -3.40
N ASN A 402 21.64 -2.79 -2.85
CA ASN A 402 22.84 -2.35 -3.56
C ASN A 402 23.12 -3.23 -4.80
N TYR A 403 22.86 -4.53 -4.69
CA TYR A 403 23.05 -5.45 -5.80
C TYR A 403 22.00 -5.22 -6.92
N VAL A 404 20.72 -5.02 -6.56
CA VAL A 404 19.70 -4.63 -7.55
C VAL A 404 20.07 -3.33 -8.25
N ALA A 405 20.53 -2.31 -7.52
CA ALA A 405 20.96 -1.04 -8.12
C ALA A 405 22.15 -1.21 -9.08
N LYS A 406 23.07 -2.13 -8.80
CA LYS A 406 24.18 -2.48 -9.72
C LYS A 406 23.69 -3.18 -10.99
N LEU A 407 22.66 -4.01 -10.89
CA LEU A 407 22.07 -4.67 -12.06
C LEU A 407 21.33 -3.71 -12.98
N TYR A 408 20.71 -2.66 -12.41
CA TYR A 408 19.85 -1.70 -13.12
C TYR A 408 20.29 -0.23 -12.88
N PRO A 409 21.55 0.15 -13.20
CA PRO A 409 22.15 1.42 -12.75
C PRO A 409 21.47 2.68 -13.32
N LYS A 410 20.79 2.56 -14.47
CA LYS A 410 20.03 3.66 -15.09
C LYS A 410 18.61 3.79 -14.53
N GLN A 411 18.09 2.73 -13.89
CA GLN A 411 16.70 2.63 -13.47
C GLN A 411 16.54 2.73 -11.97
N VAL A 412 17.53 2.26 -11.23
CA VAL A 412 17.44 2.03 -9.77
C VAL A 412 18.51 2.79 -9.02
N LYS A 413 18.13 3.38 -7.90
CA LYS A 413 19.04 3.83 -6.84
C LYS A 413 18.78 3.04 -5.55
N SER A 414 19.84 2.75 -4.81
CA SER A 414 19.76 2.20 -3.46
C SER A 414 20.11 3.28 -2.44
N LEU A 415 19.36 3.34 -1.35
CA LEU A 415 19.55 4.26 -0.24
C LEU A 415 19.59 3.45 1.07
N ASP A 416 20.70 3.52 1.77
CA ASP A 416 20.88 2.88 3.06
C ASP A 416 20.53 3.86 4.18
N LEU A 417 19.30 3.76 4.70
CA LEU A 417 18.83 4.59 5.80
C LEU A 417 19.11 3.93 7.17
N TYR A 418 19.37 2.63 7.21
CA TYR A 418 19.74 1.93 8.43
C TYR A 418 21.08 2.42 8.99
N ASN A 419 22.14 2.45 8.17
CA ASN A 419 23.44 2.93 8.59
C ASN A 419 23.51 4.47 8.70
N LEU A 420 22.53 5.20 8.18
CA LEU A 420 22.42 6.64 8.33
C LEU A 420 21.69 7.07 9.60
N SER A 421 21.02 6.16 10.31
CA SER A 421 20.20 6.50 11.50
C SER A 421 20.99 7.21 12.60
N ASP A 422 22.31 7.02 12.68
CA ASP A 422 23.19 7.75 13.59
C ASP A 422 23.31 9.28 13.30
N LYS A 423 22.95 9.71 12.10
CA LYS A 423 22.94 11.12 11.67
C LYS A 423 21.60 11.80 11.88
N TYR A 424 20.58 11.07 12.31
CA TYR A 424 19.24 11.60 12.51
C TYR A 424 19.17 12.43 13.80
N PRO A 425 18.21 13.36 13.88
CA PRO A 425 17.97 14.15 15.10
C PRO A 425 17.61 13.23 16.28
N SER A 426 17.85 13.70 17.49
CA SER A 426 17.53 12.96 18.72
C SER A 426 16.36 13.62 19.46
N PRO A 427 15.36 12.84 19.90
CA PRO A 427 15.15 11.42 19.62
C PRO A 427 14.76 11.15 18.18
N SER A 428 15.15 10.00 17.62
CA SER A 428 14.77 9.60 16.25
C SER A 428 13.69 8.54 16.24
N PHE A 429 13.61 7.70 17.29
CA PHE A 429 12.74 6.54 17.33
C PHE A 429 11.73 6.64 18.48
N THR A 430 10.49 6.20 18.20
CA THR A 430 9.42 6.00 19.18
C THR A 430 9.28 4.55 19.62
N ASP A 431 9.80 3.62 18.81
CA ASP A 431 9.97 2.19 19.09
C ASP A 431 11.11 1.62 18.23
N ALA A 432 11.12 0.32 17.92
CA ALA A 432 12.19 -0.31 17.14
C ALA A 432 12.37 0.29 15.73
N VAL A 433 11.27 0.73 15.07
CA VAL A 433 11.28 1.14 13.66
C VAL A 433 10.50 2.42 13.36
N HIS A 434 9.58 2.84 14.25
CA HIS A 434 8.80 4.04 14.01
C HIS A 434 9.58 5.29 14.41
N LEU A 435 9.39 6.34 13.61
CA LEU A 435 10.22 7.53 13.67
C LEU A 435 9.49 8.70 14.32
N THR A 436 10.24 9.56 14.98
CA THR A 436 9.77 10.91 15.35
C THR A 436 9.59 11.78 14.09
N GLU A 437 8.77 12.82 14.19
CA GLU A 437 8.54 13.75 13.07
C GLU A 437 9.84 14.37 12.51
N PRO A 438 10.80 14.84 13.36
CA PRO A 438 12.08 15.31 12.83
C PRO A 438 12.89 14.22 12.09
N ALA A 439 12.77 12.96 12.50
CA ALA A 439 13.44 11.86 11.81
C ALA A 439 12.72 11.50 10.48
N ASN A 440 11.39 11.59 10.41
CA ASN A 440 10.64 11.50 9.16
C ASN A 440 11.08 12.58 8.15
N ALA A 441 11.24 13.82 8.61
CA ALA A 441 11.74 14.91 7.77
C ALA A 441 13.18 14.64 7.27
N MET A 442 14.05 14.04 8.09
CA MET A 442 15.38 13.65 7.67
C MET A 442 15.35 12.55 6.60
N VAL A 443 14.48 11.53 6.74
CA VAL A 443 14.27 10.52 5.70
C VAL A 443 13.80 11.16 4.40
N ALA A 444 12.84 12.07 4.47
CA ALA A 444 12.36 12.84 3.31
C ALA A 444 13.48 13.63 2.62
N GLU A 445 14.36 14.25 3.40
CA GLU A 445 15.55 14.96 2.86
C GLU A 445 16.51 13.99 2.14
N GLN A 446 16.77 12.78 2.68
CA GLN A 446 17.61 11.79 2.00
C GLN A 446 16.96 11.29 0.70
N LEU A 447 15.65 11.04 0.72
CA LEU A 447 14.88 10.68 -0.49
C LEU A 447 14.93 11.81 -1.54
N TYR A 448 14.78 13.06 -1.11
CA TYR A 448 14.94 14.22 -1.98
C TYR A 448 16.29 14.22 -2.70
N TYR A 449 17.40 14.00 -2.01
CA TYR A 449 18.72 13.94 -2.66
C TYR A 449 18.82 12.78 -3.66
N ALA A 450 18.28 11.64 -3.33
CA ALA A 450 18.26 10.48 -4.23
C ALA A 450 17.41 10.75 -5.49
N ILE A 451 16.26 11.42 -5.35
CA ILE A 451 15.38 11.83 -6.45
C ILE A 451 16.08 12.87 -7.33
N ALA A 452 16.62 13.94 -6.73
CA ALA A 452 17.29 15.02 -7.44
C ALA A 452 18.54 14.55 -8.22
N ALA A 453 19.08 13.39 -7.87
CA ALA A 453 20.22 12.79 -8.56
C ALA A 453 19.84 11.96 -9.81
N PHE A 454 18.54 11.77 -10.11
CA PHE A 454 18.13 11.18 -11.39
C PHE A 454 18.20 12.23 -12.52
N PRO A 455 18.86 11.93 -13.65
CA PRO A 455 18.93 12.89 -14.78
C PRO A 455 17.56 13.34 -15.28
N GLU A 456 16.57 12.45 -15.28
CA GLU A 456 15.20 12.70 -15.74
C GLU A 456 14.44 13.68 -14.83
N MET A 457 14.88 13.84 -13.59
CA MET A 457 14.34 14.81 -12.64
C MET A 457 15.06 16.16 -12.73
N GLN A 458 16.12 16.26 -13.53
CA GLN A 458 16.92 17.48 -13.67
C GLN A 458 16.56 18.26 -14.94
N LEU A 459 16.67 19.58 -14.86
CA LEU A 459 16.70 20.45 -16.03
C LEU A 459 18.09 20.34 -16.69
N VAL A 460 18.11 19.83 -17.92
CA VAL A 460 19.34 19.74 -18.70
C VAL A 460 19.59 21.09 -19.33
N PRO A 461 20.75 21.78 -19.04
CA PRO A 461 21.10 23.05 -19.68
C PRO A 461 21.25 22.89 -21.18
N LYS A 462 20.72 23.86 -21.94
CA LYS A 462 20.93 23.94 -23.39
C LYS A 462 22.35 24.37 -23.69
N ALA A 463 22.91 23.89 -24.79
CA ALA A 463 24.19 24.43 -25.29
C ALA A 463 24.02 25.90 -25.70
N ALA A 464 25.09 26.68 -25.55
CA ALA A 464 25.13 28.05 -26.09
C ALA A 464 24.81 28.03 -27.59
N PRO A 465 24.03 29.02 -28.11
CA PRO A 465 23.87 29.19 -29.55
C PRO A 465 25.24 29.35 -30.20
N LYS A 466 25.48 28.66 -31.30
CA LYS A 466 26.73 28.88 -32.06
C LYS A 466 26.79 30.35 -32.54
N PRO A 467 27.93 31.03 -32.42
CA PRO A 467 28.06 32.40 -32.93
C PRO A 467 27.69 32.42 -34.43
N LYS A 468 26.79 33.34 -34.79
CA LYS A 468 26.50 33.56 -36.22
C LYS A 468 27.81 33.92 -36.89
N LYS A 469 28.25 33.15 -37.89
CA LYS A 469 29.33 33.57 -38.76
C LYS A 469 28.97 34.95 -39.33
N VAL A 470 29.71 35.98 -38.93
CA VAL A 470 29.63 37.29 -39.56
C VAL A 470 30.16 37.06 -40.96
N GLU A 471 29.30 37.06 -41.98
CA GLU A 471 29.74 37.16 -43.37
C GLU A 471 30.53 38.49 -43.53
N GLN A 472 31.83 38.36 -43.57
CA GLN A 472 32.68 39.49 -43.99
C GLN A 472 32.30 39.84 -45.43
N LYS A 473 31.53 40.94 -45.59
CA LYS A 473 31.33 41.52 -46.89
C LYS A 473 32.71 41.98 -47.39
N THR A 474 33.29 41.24 -48.32
CA THR A 474 34.45 41.69 -49.08
C THR A 474 34.10 43.03 -49.75
N PRO A 475 34.93 44.08 -49.62
CA PRO A 475 34.71 45.30 -50.35
C PRO A 475 34.78 44.99 -51.82
N LYS A 476 33.76 45.35 -52.61
CA LYS A 476 33.90 45.42 -54.07
C LYS A 476 34.91 46.49 -54.39
N THR A 477 36.04 46.09 -54.90
CA THR A 477 36.97 46.98 -55.61
C THR A 477 36.35 47.29 -56.97
N ASP A 478 35.76 48.46 -57.10
CA ASP A 478 35.42 49.04 -58.39
C ASP A 478 36.73 49.43 -59.10
N SER A 479 36.98 48.79 -60.23
CA SER A 479 37.96 49.19 -61.24
C SER A 479 37.26 49.62 -62.51
#